data_b5fa421907c9e689b34fdd3343a121ba
#
_entry.id   b5fa421907c9e689b34fdd3343a121ba
#
_cell.length_a   1.000
_cell.length_b   1.000
_cell.length_c   1.000
_cell.angle_alpha   90.00
_cell.angle_beta   90.00
_cell.angle_gamma   90.00
#
_symmetry.space_group_name_H-M   'P 1'
#
loop_
_entity.id
_entity.type
_entity.pdbx_description
1 polymer ?
#
loop_
_entity_poly.entity_id
_entity_poly.type
_entity_poly.pdbx_seq_one_letter_code
_entity_poly.pdbx_strand_id
1 'polypeptide(L)'
;MPKVVSLCCGIIESQLETDCHGIYRTAANERIKNEVEEEMNKSMENAHALEQLRDVKICASVLKSFFRQLPDPLFTDKLYPAFIEAAGIADDVTRLKIIRNLIIDLPQYHYGTAKFFLHHLKKISGHDLKNLEKKSIKIYI
;
A
#
# COMPACT_ATOMS: atom_id res chain seq x y z
N MET A 1 -0.44 -10.53 -9.69
CA MET A 1 -0.77 -9.50 -8.67
C MET A 1 -2.05 -9.89 -7.97
N PRO A 2 -2.13 -9.77 -6.62
CA PRO A 2 -3.34 -10.11 -5.87
C PRO A 2 -4.52 -9.19 -6.24
N LYS A 3 -5.72 -9.78 -6.42
CA LYS A 3 -6.94 -9.03 -6.80
C LYS A 3 -7.30 -7.94 -5.78
N VAL A 4 -7.14 -8.21 -4.49
CA VAL A 4 -7.42 -7.23 -3.43
C VAL A 4 -6.55 -5.97 -3.56
N VAL A 5 -5.28 -6.10 -3.95
CA VAL A 5 -4.37 -4.96 -4.13
C VAL A 5 -4.84 -4.09 -5.30
N SER A 6 -5.12 -4.69 -6.46
CA SER A 6 -5.60 -3.94 -7.62
C SER A 6 -6.96 -3.28 -7.39
N LEU A 7 -7.88 -3.98 -6.71
CA LEU A 7 -9.20 -3.48 -6.37
C LEU A 7 -9.12 -2.27 -5.44
N CYS A 8 -8.44 -2.43 -4.29
CA CYS A 8 -8.35 -1.35 -3.30
C CYS A 8 -7.59 -0.14 -3.83
N CYS A 9 -6.47 -0.33 -4.53
CA CYS A 9 -5.76 0.78 -5.15
C CYS A 9 -6.63 1.51 -6.18
N GLY A 10 -7.37 0.78 -7.02
CA GLY A 10 -8.28 1.36 -8.01
C GLY A 10 -9.39 2.20 -7.38
N ILE A 11 -10.01 1.70 -6.30
CA ILE A 11 -11.06 2.44 -5.56
C ILE A 11 -10.49 3.72 -4.95
N ILE A 12 -9.35 3.64 -4.27
CA ILE A 12 -8.71 4.81 -3.67
C ILE A 12 -8.33 5.83 -4.74
N GLU A 13 -7.72 5.39 -5.85
CA GLU A 13 -7.32 6.27 -6.94
C GLU A 13 -8.51 6.96 -7.61
N SER A 14 -9.67 6.32 -7.69
CA SER A 14 -10.88 6.91 -8.26
C SER A 14 -11.48 8.05 -7.41
N GLN A 15 -11.08 8.15 -6.14
CA GLN A 15 -11.59 9.12 -5.18
C GLN A 15 -10.54 10.13 -4.69
N LEU A 16 -9.37 10.19 -5.35
CA LEU A 16 -8.26 11.07 -4.95
C LEU A 16 -8.64 12.56 -4.83
N GLU A 17 -9.59 13.01 -5.65
CA GLU A 17 -10.02 14.41 -5.66
C GLU A 17 -10.98 14.77 -4.52
N THR A 18 -11.54 13.79 -3.82
CA THR A 18 -12.59 14.03 -2.84
C THR A 18 -12.12 14.00 -1.40
N ASP A 19 -11.46 12.96 -0.92
CA ASP A 19 -11.03 12.87 0.49
C ASP A 19 -9.97 11.76 0.71
N CYS A 20 -8.79 11.91 0.14
CA CYS A 20 -7.69 10.95 0.35
C CYS A 20 -6.55 11.49 1.22
N HIS A 21 -6.71 12.66 1.84
CA HIS A 21 -5.66 13.25 2.67
C HIS A 21 -5.32 12.35 3.86
N GLY A 22 -4.06 11.92 3.94
CA GLY A 22 -3.58 11.05 5.02
C GLY A 22 -4.25 9.69 5.08
N ILE A 23 -4.79 9.18 3.95
CA ILE A 23 -5.61 7.98 3.86
C ILE A 23 -4.98 6.76 4.56
N TYR A 24 -3.67 6.57 4.45
CA TYR A 24 -2.97 5.47 5.09
C TYR A 24 -2.61 5.71 6.56
N ARG A 25 -2.78 6.93 7.07
CA ARG A 25 -2.52 7.29 8.48
C ARG A 25 -3.75 7.14 9.37
N THR A 26 -4.94 7.22 8.77
CA THR A 26 -6.21 7.08 9.51
C THR A 26 -6.56 5.61 9.68
N ALA A 27 -7.13 5.28 10.85
CA ALA A 27 -7.72 3.98 11.10
C ALA A 27 -9.20 4.00 10.70
N ALA A 28 -9.66 2.92 10.06
CA ALA A 28 -11.08 2.69 9.84
C ALA A 28 -11.72 2.01 11.07
N ASN A 29 -13.05 1.89 11.05
CA ASN A 29 -13.76 1.08 12.01
C ASN A 29 -13.31 -0.39 11.88
N GLU A 30 -12.66 -0.92 12.92
CA GLU A 30 -12.06 -2.25 12.92
C GLU A 30 -13.10 -3.37 12.73
N ARG A 31 -14.30 -3.20 13.29
CA ARG A 31 -15.39 -4.16 13.12
C ARG A 31 -15.81 -4.26 11.66
N ILE A 32 -16.08 -3.12 11.01
CA ILE A 32 -16.49 -3.10 9.61
C ILE A 32 -15.38 -3.65 8.71
N LYS A 33 -14.12 -3.27 8.97
CA LYS A 33 -12.97 -3.81 8.26
C LYS A 33 -12.91 -5.34 8.33
N ASN A 34 -13.09 -5.92 9.53
CA ASN A 34 -13.04 -7.36 9.73
C ASN A 34 -14.20 -8.07 9.02
N GLU A 35 -15.41 -7.52 9.06
CA GLU A 35 -16.59 -8.02 8.33
C GLU A 35 -16.30 -8.05 6.82
N VAL A 36 -15.74 -6.97 6.27
CA VAL A 36 -15.37 -6.87 4.85
C VAL A 36 -14.30 -7.92 4.48
N GLU A 37 -13.25 -8.07 5.29
CA GLU A 37 -12.20 -9.07 5.06
C GLU A 37 -12.77 -10.50 5.05
N GLU A 38 -13.65 -10.81 6.00
CA GLU A 38 -14.31 -12.12 6.06
C GLU A 38 -15.17 -12.41 4.82
N GLU A 39 -15.95 -11.42 4.38
CA GLU A 39 -16.78 -11.55 3.18
C GLU A 39 -15.95 -11.66 1.91
N MET A 40 -14.87 -10.88 1.78
CA MET A 40 -13.95 -10.95 0.65
C MET A 40 -13.19 -12.29 0.60
N ASN A 41 -12.88 -12.88 1.74
CA ASN A 41 -12.28 -14.21 1.81
C ASN A 41 -13.22 -15.30 1.31
N LYS A 42 -14.53 -15.12 1.47
CA LYS A 42 -15.55 -16.02 0.91
C LYS A 42 -15.77 -15.76 -0.60
N SER A 43 -15.84 -14.51 -1.00
CA SER A 43 -15.96 -14.10 -2.41
C SER A 43 -15.50 -12.66 -2.60
N MET A 44 -14.54 -12.46 -3.49
CA MET A 44 -14.07 -11.13 -3.91
C MET A 44 -15.12 -10.30 -4.64
N GLU A 45 -16.22 -10.91 -5.05
CA GLU A 45 -17.33 -10.27 -5.75
C GLU A 45 -18.55 -10.06 -4.84
N ASN A 46 -18.36 -10.23 -3.51
CA ASN A 46 -19.43 -9.99 -2.54
C ASN A 46 -19.91 -8.53 -2.61
N ALA A 47 -21.20 -8.35 -2.93
CA ALA A 47 -21.77 -7.03 -3.17
C ALA A 47 -21.74 -6.13 -1.92
N HIS A 48 -21.96 -6.72 -0.72
CA HIS A 48 -21.91 -5.96 0.53
C HIS A 48 -20.48 -5.52 0.85
N ALA A 49 -19.47 -6.40 0.70
CA ALA A 49 -18.07 -6.03 0.88
C ALA A 49 -17.65 -4.93 -0.10
N LEU A 50 -18.03 -5.04 -1.37
CA LEU A 50 -17.74 -4.02 -2.40
C LEU A 50 -18.40 -2.67 -2.08
N GLU A 51 -19.61 -2.66 -1.52
CA GLU A 51 -20.28 -1.43 -1.08
C GLU A 51 -19.52 -0.77 0.08
N GLN A 52 -19.09 -1.53 1.08
CA GLN A 52 -18.32 -1.03 2.21
C GLN A 52 -16.93 -0.50 1.78
N LEU A 53 -16.32 -1.09 0.76
CA LEU A 53 -15.03 -0.62 0.20
C LEU A 53 -15.12 0.74 -0.48
N ARG A 54 -16.31 1.28 -0.74
CA ARG A 54 -16.47 2.66 -1.21
C ARG A 54 -16.03 3.69 -0.17
N ASP A 55 -16.04 3.35 1.11
CA ASP A 55 -15.33 4.13 2.13
C ASP A 55 -13.82 3.90 1.97
N VAL A 56 -13.11 4.90 1.49
CA VAL A 56 -11.66 4.84 1.23
C VAL A 56 -10.84 4.51 2.49
N LYS A 57 -11.33 4.85 3.69
CA LYS A 57 -10.66 4.52 4.96
C LYS A 57 -10.74 3.02 5.25
N ILE A 58 -11.90 2.41 4.99
CA ILE A 58 -12.09 0.97 5.08
C ILE A 58 -11.21 0.30 4.03
N CYS A 59 -11.26 0.75 2.80
CA CYS A 59 -10.47 0.25 1.68
C CYS A 59 -8.97 0.27 1.98
N ALA A 60 -8.43 1.40 2.45
CA ALA A 60 -7.02 1.52 2.84
C ALA A 60 -6.66 0.62 4.03
N SER A 61 -7.57 0.43 4.99
CA SER A 61 -7.33 -0.45 6.14
C SER A 61 -7.31 -1.93 5.75
N VAL A 62 -8.19 -2.35 4.85
CA VAL A 62 -8.17 -3.71 4.25
C VAL A 62 -6.86 -3.93 3.51
N LEU A 63 -6.42 -2.98 2.69
CA LEU A 63 -5.16 -3.09 1.96
C LEU A 63 -3.94 -3.18 2.89
N LYS A 64 -3.88 -2.37 3.95
CA LYS A 64 -2.83 -2.46 4.98
C LYS A 64 -2.84 -3.81 5.69
N SER A 65 -4.02 -4.32 6.03
CA SER A 65 -4.19 -5.61 6.68
C SER A 65 -3.71 -6.75 5.78
N PHE A 66 -4.06 -6.71 4.50
CA PHE A 66 -3.58 -7.67 3.51
C PHE A 66 -2.05 -7.77 3.50
N PHE A 67 -1.34 -6.63 3.41
CA PHE A 67 0.13 -6.64 3.39
C PHE A 67 0.75 -7.12 4.70
N ARG A 68 0.11 -6.85 5.86
CA ARG A 68 0.58 -7.35 7.16
C ARG A 68 0.38 -8.85 7.37
N GLN A 69 -0.60 -9.44 6.69
CA GLN A 69 -0.94 -10.86 6.80
C GLN A 69 -0.22 -11.74 5.78
N LEU A 70 0.62 -11.16 4.92
CA LEU A 70 1.40 -11.95 3.97
C LEU A 70 2.35 -12.89 4.72
N PRO A 71 2.41 -14.19 4.35
CA PRO A 71 3.36 -15.14 4.96
C PRO A 71 4.83 -14.72 4.82
N ASP A 72 5.19 -14.13 3.67
CA ASP A 72 6.46 -13.44 3.44
C ASP A 72 6.12 -11.98 3.10
N PRO A 73 6.68 -11.00 3.81
CA PRO A 73 6.39 -9.58 3.60
C PRO A 73 6.62 -9.14 2.15
N LEU A 74 5.99 -8.04 1.74
CA LEU A 74 6.10 -7.54 0.35
C LEU A 74 7.55 -7.37 -0.12
N PHE A 75 8.44 -6.92 0.76
CA PHE A 75 9.88 -6.75 0.48
C PHE A 75 10.72 -7.95 0.91
N THR A 76 10.10 -9.08 1.23
CA THR A 76 10.65 -10.34 1.73
C THR A 76 11.47 -10.20 3.03
N ASP A 77 11.37 -11.19 3.90
CA ASP A 77 12.19 -11.23 5.13
C ASP A 77 13.69 -11.23 4.81
N LYS A 78 14.08 -11.85 3.68
CA LYS A 78 15.47 -11.93 3.24
C LYS A 78 16.07 -10.56 2.89
N LEU A 79 15.31 -9.69 2.21
CA LEU A 79 15.81 -8.39 1.73
C LEU A 79 15.46 -7.24 2.69
N TYR A 80 14.56 -7.46 3.64
CA TYR A 80 14.10 -6.42 4.57
C TYR A 80 15.25 -5.70 5.31
N PRO A 81 16.28 -6.40 5.87
CA PRO A 81 17.40 -5.71 6.52
C PRO A 81 18.14 -4.76 5.57
N ALA A 82 18.35 -5.16 4.32
CA ALA A 82 19.01 -4.33 3.32
C ALA A 82 18.18 -3.09 2.93
N PHE A 83 16.85 -3.21 2.88
CA PHE A 83 15.96 -2.06 2.68
C PHE A 83 16.03 -1.06 3.84
N ILE A 84 16.08 -1.54 5.09
CA ILE A 84 16.20 -0.69 6.28
C ILE A 84 17.56 0.04 6.28
N GLU A 85 18.66 -0.67 5.97
CA GLU A 85 19.98 -0.07 5.86
C GLU A 85 20.02 0.99 4.75
N ALA A 86 19.49 0.68 3.57
CA ALA A 86 19.40 1.62 2.46
C ALA A 86 18.59 2.87 2.81
N ALA A 87 17.50 2.73 3.56
CA ALA A 87 16.66 3.87 4.00
C ALA A 87 17.41 4.83 4.92
N GLY A 88 18.45 4.37 5.63
CA GLY A 88 19.31 5.19 6.50
C GLY A 88 20.37 6.01 5.76
N ILE A 89 20.60 5.78 4.47
CA ILE A 89 21.62 6.49 3.68
C ILE A 89 21.20 7.95 3.48
N ALA A 90 22.07 8.90 3.87
CA ALA A 90 21.78 10.33 3.80
C ALA A 90 21.75 10.85 2.36
N ASP A 91 22.66 10.37 1.50
CA ASP A 91 22.71 10.77 0.10
C ASP A 91 21.54 10.18 -0.70
N ASP A 92 20.67 11.06 -1.20
CA ASP A 92 19.45 10.68 -1.91
C ASP A 92 19.73 9.87 -3.18
N VAL A 93 20.78 10.21 -3.92
CA VAL A 93 21.12 9.53 -5.19
C VAL A 93 21.58 8.09 -4.91
N THR A 94 22.46 7.92 -3.95
CA THR A 94 22.97 6.60 -3.54
C THR A 94 21.84 5.75 -2.95
N ARG A 95 21.02 6.34 -2.07
CA ARG A 95 19.88 5.67 -1.46
C ARG A 95 18.92 5.14 -2.52
N LEU A 96 18.49 5.98 -3.46
CA LEU A 96 17.57 5.58 -4.52
C LEU A 96 18.14 4.52 -5.45
N LYS A 97 19.45 4.59 -5.76
CA LYS A 97 20.13 3.56 -6.57
C LYS A 97 20.12 2.20 -5.88
N ILE A 98 20.43 2.15 -4.59
CA ILE A 98 20.44 0.91 -3.81
C ILE A 98 19.02 0.34 -3.68
N ILE A 99 18.03 1.16 -3.29
CA ILE A 99 16.64 0.73 -3.19
C ILE A 99 16.12 0.19 -4.52
N ARG A 100 16.45 0.84 -5.64
CA ARG A 100 16.07 0.36 -6.97
C ARG A 100 16.64 -1.05 -7.25
N ASN A 101 17.90 -1.28 -6.92
CA ASN A 101 18.52 -2.59 -7.11
C ASN A 101 17.85 -3.65 -6.24
N LEU A 102 17.58 -3.35 -4.96
CA LEU A 102 16.86 -4.26 -4.07
C LEU A 102 15.45 -4.60 -4.58
N ILE A 103 14.74 -3.64 -5.18
CA ILE A 103 13.42 -3.89 -5.78
C ILE A 103 13.55 -4.83 -6.99
N ILE A 104 14.61 -4.69 -7.80
CA ILE A 104 14.85 -5.56 -8.95
C ILE A 104 15.20 -7.00 -8.51
N ASP A 105 15.86 -7.15 -7.36
CA ASP A 105 16.25 -8.44 -6.79
C ASP A 105 15.08 -9.18 -6.10
N LEU A 106 13.92 -8.55 -5.96
CA LEU A 106 12.73 -9.21 -5.43
C LEU A 106 12.28 -10.37 -6.34
N PRO A 107 11.76 -11.47 -5.76
CA PRO A 107 11.11 -12.51 -6.53
C PRO A 107 10.01 -11.95 -7.43
N GLN A 108 9.78 -12.54 -8.61
CA GLN A 108 8.91 -11.99 -9.65
C GLN A 108 7.52 -11.55 -9.15
N TYR A 109 6.90 -12.34 -8.27
CA TYR A 109 5.57 -12.02 -7.73
C TYR A 109 5.61 -10.82 -6.75
N HIS A 110 6.64 -10.75 -5.91
CA HIS A 110 6.88 -9.62 -5.02
C HIS A 110 7.20 -8.36 -5.81
N TYR A 111 8.10 -8.45 -6.80
CA TYR A 111 8.45 -7.33 -7.67
C TYR A 111 7.23 -6.71 -8.36
N GLY A 112 6.37 -7.54 -8.97
CA GLY A 112 5.18 -7.05 -9.66
C GLY A 112 4.23 -6.30 -8.74
N THR A 113 3.99 -6.85 -7.55
CA THR A 113 3.10 -6.24 -6.55
C THR A 113 3.73 -4.98 -5.94
N ALA A 114 5.02 -5.03 -5.59
CA ALA A 114 5.75 -3.87 -5.06
C ALA A 114 5.77 -2.71 -6.06
N LYS A 115 6.10 -2.98 -7.32
CA LYS A 115 6.11 -1.98 -8.39
C LYS A 115 4.74 -1.30 -8.55
N PHE A 116 3.67 -2.10 -8.57
CA PHE A 116 2.30 -1.58 -8.69
C PHE A 116 1.94 -0.71 -7.49
N PHE A 117 2.20 -1.20 -6.27
CA PHE A 117 1.86 -0.48 -5.04
C PHE A 117 2.69 0.80 -4.86
N LEU A 118 3.98 0.78 -5.17
CA LEU A 118 4.82 1.99 -5.16
C LEU A 118 4.33 3.03 -6.18
N HIS A 119 3.83 2.60 -7.35
CA HIS A 119 3.23 3.50 -8.31
C HIS A 119 1.95 4.15 -7.78
N HIS A 120 1.11 3.37 -7.11
CA HIS A 120 -0.07 3.84 -6.41
C HIS A 120 0.29 4.88 -5.32
N LEU A 121 1.26 4.58 -4.45
CA LEU A 121 1.72 5.53 -3.42
C LEU A 121 2.26 6.83 -4.03
N LYS A 122 2.96 6.75 -5.16
CA LYS A 122 3.42 7.95 -5.89
C LYS A 122 2.26 8.80 -6.39
N LYS A 123 1.19 8.21 -6.90
CA LYS A 123 -0.01 8.95 -7.31
C LYS A 123 -0.65 9.67 -6.12
N ILE A 124 -0.82 8.97 -4.98
CA ILE A 124 -1.39 9.56 -3.77
C ILE A 124 -0.52 10.70 -3.25
N SER A 125 0.80 10.49 -3.14
CA SER A 125 1.73 11.52 -2.68
C SER A 125 1.78 12.74 -3.60
N GLY A 126 1.60 12.57 -4.90
CA GLY A 126 1.51 13.65 -5.87
C GLY A 126 0.26 14.52 -5.68
N HIS A 127 -0.84 13.96 -5.22
CA HIS A 127 -2.05 14.69 -4.82
C HIS A 127 -1.87 15.40 -3.47
N ASP A 128 -1.25 14.74 -2.49
CA ASP A 128 -0.96 15.33 -1.18
C ASP A 128 0.12 16.43 -1.24
N LEU A 129 1.07 16.35 -2.19
CA LEU A 129 2.14 17.36 -2.38
C LEU A 129 1.62 18.72 -2.86
N LYS A 130 0.40 18.79 -3.40
CA LYS A 130 -0.28 20.08 -3.57
C LYS A 130 -0.71 20.70 -2.23
N ASN A 131 -0.73 19.91 -1.16
CA ASN A 131 -1.27 20.31 0.14
C ASN A 131 -0.38 20.06 1.37
N LEU A 132 0.66 19.18 1.38
CA LEU A 132 1.50 18.94 2.57
C LEU A 132 2.83 18.19 2.33
N GLU A 133 3.83 18.65 3.01
CA GLU A 133 5.20 18.25 3.31
C GLU A 133 5.65 16.78 3.19
N LYS A 134 6.88 16.64 2.68
CA LYS A 134 7.82 15.51 2.52
C LYS A 134 7.92 14.45 3.64
N LYS A 135 7.08 14.46 4.68
CA LYS A 135 7.21 13.55 5.85
C LYS A 135 6.53 12.20 5.72
N SER A 136 5.61 12.00 4.79
CA SER A 136 4.74 10.82 4.78
C SER A 136 5.33 9.56 4.14
N ILE A 137 6.34 9.68 3.29
CA ILE A 137 6.91 8.52 2.55
C ILE A 137 7.85 7.67 3.42
N LYS A 138 8.44 8.23 4.48
CA LYS A 138 9.35 7.51 5.40
C LYS A 138 8.69 6.45 6.30
N ILE A 139 7.36 6.39 6.36
CA ILE A 139 6.63 5.57 7.35
C ILE A 139 6.16 4.23 6.75
N TYR A 140 6.21 4.04 5.43
CA TYR A 140 5.59 2.89 4.76
C TYR A 140 6.57 1.96 4.02
N ILE A 141 7.87 2.17 4.20
CA ILE A 141 8.92 1.24 3.72
C ILE A 141 9.33 0.29 4.83
#